data_6467f3e79fb90c46e6985f5cd684fcce
#
_entry.id   6467f3e79fb90c46e6985f5cd684fcce
#
_cell.length_a   1.000
_cell.length_b   1.000
_cell.length_c   1.000
_cell.angle_alpha   90.00
_cell.angle_beta   90.00
_cell.angle_gamma   90.00
#
_symmetry.space_group_name_H-M   'P 1'
#
loop_
_entity.id
_entity.type
_entity.pdbx_description
1 polymer ?
#
loop_
_entity_poly.entity_id
_entity_poly.type
_entity_poly.pdbx_seq_one_letter_code
_entity_poly.pdbx_strand_id
1 'polypeptide(L)'
;VCLAPERRRLGYVFQDVRLFPHLSVRSNMLFGRRFRGPSGVSFEDVVALLGLGRLLHRTPSDLSGGEKQRVAVGRALLACPELLLMDEPLTGLDRGKREEIMAYVKAIPERFGVPVLYVTHSDAERRFLADRVLNLEDGKLTEY
;
A
#
# COMPACT_ATOMS: atom_id res chain seq x y z
N VAL A 1 21.65 -11.39 -10.10
CA VAL A 1 20.74 -11.22 -11.25
C VAL A 1 19.93 -9.96 -11.04
N CYS A 2 20.11 -8.94 -11.91
CA CYS A 2 19.33 -7.70 -11.85
C CYS A 2 18.08 -7.86 -12.74
N LEU A 3 16.92 -8.04 -12.11
CA LEU A 3 15.65 -8.09 -12.83
C LEU A 3 15.19 -6.68 -13.23
N ALA A 4 14.63 -6.54 -14.41
CA ALA A 4 13.94 -5.32 -14.82
C ALA A 4 12.77 -5.01 -13.85
N PRO A 5 12.48 -3.74 -13.56
CA PRO A 5 11.49 -3.35 -12.55
C PRO A 5 10.13 -4.04 -12.71
N GLU A 6 9.64 -4.16 -13.93
CA GLU A 6 8.37 -4.80 -14.27
C GLU A 6 8.33 -6.30 -13.97
N ARG A 7 9.49 -6.95 -13.86
CA ARG A 7 9.63 -8.39 -13.54
C ARG A 7 9.80 -8.68 -12.05
N ARG A 8 9.99 -7.64 -11.23
CA ARG A 8 10.26 -7.82 -9.79
C ARG A 8 9.03 -8.19 -8.98
N ARG A 9 7.84 -8.07 -9.54
CA ARG A 9 6.55 -8.34 -8.88
C ARG A 9 6.41 -7.62 -7.53
N LEU A 10 6.91 -6.38 -7.46
CA LEU A 10 6.81 -5.53 -6.28
C LEU A 10 5.63 -4.58 -6.42
N GLY A 11 4.84 -4.47 -5.38
CA GLY A 11 3.95 -3.34 -5.17
C GLY A 11 4.71 -2.24 -4.44
N TYR A 12 4.55 -0.99 -4.84
CA TYR A 12 5.20 0.13 -4.18
C TYR A 12 4.18 1.22 -3.82
N VAL A 13 4.17 1.59 -2.54
CA VAL A 13 3.38 2.71 -2.03
C VAL A 13 4.37 3.79 -1.60
N PHE A 14 4.37 4.89 -2.36
CA PHE A 14 5.26 6.02 -2.11
C PHE A 14 4.73 6.91 -0.98
N GLN A 15 5.64 7.63 -0.33
CA GLN A 15 5.31 8.70 0.61
C GLN A 15 4.40 9.75 -0.06
N ASP A 16 4.76 10.20 -1.26
CA ASP A 16 3.91 11.03 -2.09
C ASP A 16 2.94 10.15 -2.86
N VAL A 17 1.66 10.28 -2.55
CA VAL A 17 0.61 9.49 -3.21
C VAL A 17 0.53 9.85 -4.69
N ARG A 18 1.02 8.97 -5.54
CA ARG A 18 1.09 9.15 -7.00
C ARG A 18 -0.12 8.49 -7.68
N LEU A 19 -1.30 9.06 -7.50
CA LEU A 19 -2.49 8.63 -8.24
C LEU A 19 -2.54 9.33 -9.60
N PHE A 20 -3.16 8.65 -10.57
CA PHE A 20 -3.46 9.23 -11.87
C PHE A 20 -4.62 10.23 -11.73
N PRO A 21 -4.37 11.55 -11.89
CA PRO A 21 -5.38 12.57 -11.57
C PRO A 21 -6.60 12.54 -12.50
N HIS A 22 -6.44 12.03 -13.71
CA HIS A 22 -7.47 11.93 -14.75
C HIS A 22 -8.29 10.63 -14.68
N LEU A 23 -7.94 9.71 -13.78
CA LEU A 23 -8.64 8.44 -13.62
C LEU A 23 -9.48 8.44 -12.34
N SER A 24 -10.62 7.73 -12.39
CA SER A 24 -11.40 7.45 -11.17
C SER A 24 -10.60 6.58 -10.18
N VAL A 25 -11.06 6.51 -8.93
CA VAL A 25 -10.53 5.58 -7.92
C VAL A 25 -10.52 4.15 -8.45
N ARG A 26 -11.64 3.68 -9.02
CA ARG A 26 -11.73 2.35 -9.62
C ARG A 26 -10.66 2.12 -10.69
N SER A 27 -10.50 3.07 -11.61
CA SER A 27 -9.53 2.96 -12.70
C SER A 27 -8.08 3.03 -12.22
N ASN A 28 -7.79 3.85 -11.19
CA ASN A 28 -6.51 3.87 -10.52
C ASN A 28 -6.17 2.50 -9.93
N MET A 29 -7.10 1.91 -9.18
CA MET A 29 -6.89 0.61 -8.52
C MET A 29 -6.66 -0.51 -9.53
N LEU A 30 -7.40 -0.54 -10.63
CA LEU A 30 -7.32 -1.59 -11.65
C LEU A 30 -6.16 -1.39 -12.64
N PHE A 31 -5.44 -0.27 -12.58
CA PHE A 31 -4.43 0.07 -13.59
C PHE A 31 -3.35 -1.00 -13.72
N GLY A 32 -2.78 -1.46 -12.61
CA GLY A 32 -1.72 -2.47 -12.60
C GLY A 32 -2.19 -3.88 -13.01
N ARG A 33 -3.48 -4.17 -12.78
CA ARG A 33 -4.07 -5.48 -13.11
C ARG A 33 -4.11 -5.77 -14.61
N ARG A 34 -4.18 -4.72 -15.44
CA ARG A 34 -4.18 -4.85 -16.91
C ARG A 34 -2.94 -5.55 -17.47
N PHE A 35 -1.84 -5.52 -16.74
CA PHE A 35 -0.54 -6.03 -17.18
C PHE A 35 -0.20 -7.43 -16.63
N ARG A 36 -1.03 -7.98 -15.73
CA ARG A 36 -0.68 -9.22 -14.99
C ARG A 36 -1.69 -10.35 -15.09
N GLY A 37 -2.78 -10.17 -15.82
CA GLY A 37 -3.80 -11.21 -15.99
C GLY A 37 -4.65 -11.48 -14.73
N PRO A 38 -5.45 -12.56 -14.73
CA PRO A 38 -6.28 -12.93 -13.58
C PRO A 38 -5.40 -13.29 -12.39
N SER A 39 -5.66 -12.65 -11.27
CA SER A 39 -4.88 -12.78 -10.04
C SER A 39 -5.73 -13.31 -8.90
N GLY A 40 -5.07 -13.91 -7.91
CA GLY A 40 -5.71 -14.40 -6.69
C GLY A 40 -6.25 -13.32 -5.74
N VAL A 41 -5.98 -12.02 -6.00
CA VAL A 41 -6.47 -10.92 -5.17
C VAL A 41 -7.76 -10.36 -5.74
N SER A 42 -8.88 -10.53 -5.02
CA SER A 42 -10.19 -10.04 -5.41
C SER A 42 -10.28 -8.52 -5.29
N PHE A 43 -10.83 -7.87 -6.31
CA PHE A 43 -11.12 -6.42 -6.29
C PHE A 43 -12.08 -6.07 -5.15
N GLU A 44 -13.12 -6.86 -5.00
CA GLU A 44 -14.17 -6.68 -4.01
C GLU A 44 -13.61 -6.80 -2.58
N ASP A 45 -12.72 -7.75 -2.34
CA ASP A 45 -12.07 -7.93 -1.03
C ASP A 45 -11.15 -6.76 -0.68
N VAL A 46 -10.41 -6.23 -1.65
CA VAL A 46 -9.56 -5.05 -1.45
C VAL A 46 -10.41 -3.81 -1.20
N VAL A 47 -11.48 -3.61 -1.96
CA VAL A 47 -12.42 -2.49 -1.77
C VAL A 47 -13.06 -2.56 -0.39
N ALA A 48 -13.47 -3.75 0.05
CA ALA A 48 -14.08 -3.95 1.37
C ALA A 48 -13.07 -3.68 2.49
N LEU A 49 -11.85 -4.25 2.41
CA LEU A 49 -10.81 -4.03 3.42
C LEU A 49 -10.49 -2.56 3.59
N LEU A 50 -10.31 -1.83 2.48
CA LEU A 50 -9.87 -0.44 2.49
C LEU A 50 -11.03 0.58 2.59
N GLY A 51 -12.28 0.12 2.68
CA GLY A 51 -13.45 0.98 2.82
C GLY A 51 -13.66 1.94 1.64
N LEU A 52 -13.37 1.49 0.41
CA LEU A 52 -13.34 2.34 -0.79
C LEU A 52 -14.65 2.33 -1.61
N GLY A 53 -15.65 1.53 -1.21
CA GLY A 53 -16.85 1.31 -2.01
C GLY A 53 -17.57 2.58 -2.46
N ARG A 54 -17.70 3.56 -1.56
CA ARG A 54 -18.37 4.84 -1.85
C ARG A 54 -17.52 5.82 -2.68
N LEU A 55 -16.23 5.53 -2.82
CA LEU A 55 -15.26 6.42 -3.47
C LEU A 55 -14.93 6.01 -4.90
N LEU A 56 -15.37 4.84 -5.36
CA LEU A 56 -14.94 4.23 -6.62
C LEU A 56 -15.13 5.10 -7.85
N HIS A 57 -16.14 5.97 -7.86
CA HIS A 57 -16.45 6.87 -8.99
C HIS A 57 -15.81 8.25 -8.87
N ARG A 58 -15.19 8.57 -7.72
CA ARG A 58 -14.53 9.86 -7.50
C ARG A 58 -13.18 9.91 -8.21
N THR A 59 -12.69 11.13 -8.45
CA THR A 59 -11.32 11.38 -8.89
C THR A 59 -10.42 11.73 -7.72
N PRO A 60 -9.09 11.64 -7.84
CA PRO A 60 -8.17 11.97 -6.75
C PRO A 60 -8.33 13.37 -6.17
N SER A 61 -8.77 14.36 -6.98
CA SER A 61 -9.03 15.72 -6.50
C SER A 61 -10.11 15.80 -5.41
N ASP A 62 -11.04 14.84 -5.40
CA ASP A 62 -12.18 14.80 -4.49
C ASP A 62 -11.90 13.96 -3.23
N LEU A 63 -10.66 13.54 -3.03
CA LEU A 63 -10.27 12.66 -1.94
C LEU A 63 -9.43 13.38 -0.88
N SER A 64 -9.65 13.03 0.38
CA SER A 64 -8.76 13.39 1.48
C SER A 64 -7.39 12.68 1.35
N GLY A 65 -6.38 13.14 2.08
CA GLY A 65 -5.06 12.50 2.10
C GLY A 65 -5.11 11.03 2.49
N GLY A 66 -5.86 10.67 3.53
CA GLY A 66 -6.04 9.28 3.95
C GLY A 66 -6.78 8.41 2.92
N GLU A 67 -7.78 8.98 2.24
CA GLU A 67 -8.48 8.30 1.16
C GLU A 67 -7.56 8.04 -0.05
N LYS A 68 -6.75 9.04 -0.43
CA LYS A 68 -5.73 8.87 -1.48
C LYS A 68 -4.75 7.76 -1.13
N GLN A 69 -4.31 7.70 0.12
CA GLN A 69 -3.38 6.68 0.60
C GLN A 69 -3.99 5.29 0.52
N ARG A 70 -5.24 5.12 0.94
CA ARG A 70 -5.97 3.83 0.80
C ARG A 70 -6.11 3.39 -0.65
N VAL A 71 -6.37 4.31 -1.57
CA VAL A 71 -6.43 4.03 -3.01
C VAL A 71 -5.07 3.57 -3.54
N ALA A 72 -3.97 4.21 -3.12
CA ALA A 72 -2.62 3.81 -3.51
C ALA A 72 -2.26 2.40 -3.02
N VAL A 73 -2.63 2.06 -1.79
CA VAL A 73 -2.48 0.70 -1.25
C VAL A 73 -3.30 -0.30 -2.07
N GLY A 74 -4.55 0.02 -2.37
CA GLY A 74 -5.43 -0.84 -3.18
C GLY A 74 -4.89 -1.08 -4.58
N ARG A 75 -4.36 -0.04 -5.23
CA ARG A 75 -3.71 -0.16 -6.54
C ARG A 75 -2.50 -1.08 -6.50
N ALA A 76 -1.66 -0.95 -5.47
CA ALA A 76 -0.48 -1.78 -5.30
C ALA A 76 -0.83 -3.25 -5.06
N LEU A 77 -1.85 -3.54 -4.23
CA LEU A 77 -2.34 -4.89 -3.97
C LEU A 77 -2.95 -5.55 -5.21
N LEU A 78 -3.75 -4.81 -5.97
CA LEU A 78 -4.40 -5.34 -7.18
C LEU A 78 -3.44 -5.58 -8.34
N ALA A 79 -2.23 -5.07 -8.27
CA ALA A 79 -1.14 -5.46 -9.17
C ALA A 79 -0.57 -6.86 -8.83
N CYS A 80 -1.07 -7.51 -7.79
CA CYS A 80 -0.68 -8.85 -7.33
C CYS A 80 0.82 -9.00 -7.09
N PRO A 81 1.35 -8.22 -6.19
CA PRO A 81 2.76 -8.26 -5.87
C PRO A 81 3.11 -9.49 -5.04
N GLU A 82 4.36 -9.95 -5.14
CA GLU A 82 4.96 -10.93 -4.24
C GLU A 82 5.45 -10.27 -2.93
N LEU A 83 5.68 -8.96 -2.97
CA LEU A 83 6.08 -8.14 -1.82
C LEU A 83 5.52 -6.73 -1.99
N LEU A 84 4.94 -6.18 -0.94
CA LEU A 84 4.49 -4.80 -0.88
C LEU A 84 5.51 -3.95 -0.13
N LEU A 85 6.07 -2.96 -0.81
CA LEU A 85 6.97 -1.96 -0.24
C LEU A 85 6.19 -0.71 0.11
N MET A 86 6.31 -0.24 1.33
CA MET A 86 5.69 1.00 1.81
C MET A 86 6.77 1.92 2.37
N ASP A 87 6.93 3.09 1.79
CA ASP A 87 7.95 4.07 2.16
C ASP A 87 7.28 5.26 2.84
N GLU A 88 7.36 5.31 4.17
CA GLU A 88 6.74 6.33 5.03
C GLU A 88 5.29 6.70 4.64
N PRO A 89 4.40 5.72 4.43
CA PRO A 89 3.12 5.97 3.77
C PRO A 89 2.14 6.81 4.61
N LEU A 90 2.40 7.02 5.88
CA LEU A 90 1.49 7.73 6.79
C LEU A 90 1.96 9.14 7.15
N THR A 91 3.05 9.60 6.54
CA THR A 91 3.58 10.95 6.75
C THR A 91 2.54 12.00 6.34
N GLY A 92 2.34 13.00 7.20
CA GLY A 92 1.40 14.10 6.95
C GLY A 92 -0.07 13.79 7.25
N LEU A 93 -0.40 12.58 7.70
CA LEU A 93 -1.74 12.23 8.13
C LEU A 93 -1.96 12.53 9.63
N ASP A 94 -3.19 12.93 9.99
CA ASP A 94 -3.59 13.04 11.39
C ASP A 94 -3.63 11.65 12.06
N ARG A 95 -3.66 11.67 13.41
CA ARG A 95 -3.57 10.46 14.23
C ARG A 95 -4.68 9.45 13.91
N GLY A 96 -5.93 9.89 13.80
CA GLY A 96 -7.06 8.99 13.58
C GLY A 96 -6.98 8.26 12.24
N LYS A 97 -6.63 8.99 11.16
CA LYS A 97 -6.43 8.39 9.83
C LYS A 97 -5.23 7.46 9.79
N ARG A 98 -4.17 7.80 10.53
CA ARG A 98 -2.97 6.96 10.64
C ARG A 98 -3.30 5.63 11.29
N GLU A 99 -4.00 5.62 12.42
CA GLU A 99 -4.45 4.42 13.14
C GLU A 99 -5.35 3.53 12.26
N GLU A 100 -6.26 4.13 11.52
CA GLU A 100 -7.14 3.44 10.57
C GLU A 100 -6.34 2.72 9.48
N ILE A 101 -5.40 3.41 8.84
CA ILE A 101 -4.59 2.82 7.76
C ILE A 101 -3.65 1.74 8.30
N MET A 102 -3.05 1.94 9.47
CA MET A 102 -2.23 0.90 10.11
C MET A 102 -3.01 -0.40 10.33
N ALA A 103 -4.28 -0.32 10.73
CA ALA A 103 -5.13 -1.50 10.88
C ALA A 103 -5.32 -2.25 9.55
N TYR A 104 -5.52 -1.53 8.44
CA TYR A 104 -5.60 -2.14 7.11
C TYR A 104 -4.28 -2.77 6.69
N VAL A 105 -3.16 -2.07 6.88
CA VAL A 105 -1.82 -2.58 6.51
C VAL A 105 -1.50 -3.86 7.27
N LYS A 106 -1.80 -3.92 8.57
CA LYS A 106 -1.58 -5.10 9.40
C LYS A 106 -2.38 -6.32 8.93
N ALA A 107 -3.56 -6.11 8.36
CA ALA A 107 -4.42 -7.18 7.86
C ALA A 107 -3.99 -7.75 6.49
N ILE A 108 -3.14 -7.04 5.73
CA ILE A 108 -2.76 -7.43 4.36
C ILE A 108 -2.09 -8.81 4.29
N PRO A 109 -1.05 -9.11 5.08
CA PRO A 109 -0.38 -10.41 4.99
C PRO A 109 -1.31 -11.57 5.28
N GLU A 110 -2.16 -11.44 6.29
CA GLU A 110 -3.10 -12.48 6.68
C GLU A 110 -4.20 -12.70 5.63
N ARG A 111 -4.77 -11.62 5.08
CA ARG A 111 -5.89 -11.72 4.14
C ARG A 111 -5.48 -12.08 2.72
N PHE A 112 -4.34 -11.59 2.27
CA PHE A 112 -3.91 -11.72 0.86
C PHE A 112 -2.63 -12.54 0.67
N GLY A 113 -1.97 -12.95 1.74
CA GLY A 113 -0.71 -13.68 1.66
C GLY A 113 0.45 -12.85 1.10
N VAL A 114 0.34 -11.53 1.11
CA VAL A 114 1.36 -10.60 0.59
C VAL A 114 2.18 -10.05 1.76
N PRO A 115 3.46 -10.38 1.86
CA PRO A 115 4.33 -9.79 2.87
C PRO A 115 4.50 -8.28 2.63
N VAL A 116 4.67 -7.53 3.72
CA VAL A 116 4.84 -6.09 3.68
C VAL A 116 6.21 -5.71 4.24
N LEU A 117 6.99 -4.97 3.47
CA LEU A 117 8.17 -4.28 3.96
C LEU A 117 7.81 -2.80 4.17
N TYR A 118 7.81 -2.39 5.42
CA TYR A 118 7.36 -1.08 5.84
C TYR A 118 8.52 -0.23 6.34
N VAL A 119 8.78 0.89 5.70
CA VAL A 119 9.81 1.85 6.12
C VAL A 119 9.14 2.97 6.91
N THR A 120 9.60 3.19 8.13
CA THR A 120 9.12 4.27 9.00
C THR A 120 10.19 4.67 10.01
N HIS A 121 10.14 5.92 10.44
CA HIS A 121 10.87 6.44 11.59
C HIS A 121 10.00 6.57 12.85
N SER A 122 8.72 6.17 12.75
CA SER A 122 7.76 6.24 13.85
C SER A 122 7.80 5.00 14.73
N ASP A 123 8.16 5.16 16.01
CA ASP A 123 8.14 4.08 17.00
C ASP A 123 6.74 3.50 17.21
N ALA A 124 5.70 4.32 17.10
CA ALA A 124 4.31 3.87 17.24
C ALA A 124 3.90 2.93 16.10
N GLU A 125 4.25 3.29 14.86
CA GLU A 125 3.99 2.45 13.68
C GLU A 125 4.76 1.13 13.77
N ARG A 126 6.05 1.21 14.11
CA ARG A 126 6.91 0.04 14.29
C ARG A 126 6.31 -0.95 15.30
N ARG A 127 5.93 -0.48 16.51
CA ARG A 127 5.35 -1.33 17.55
C ARG A 127 4.02 -1.97 17.17
N PHE A 128 3.24 -1.28 16.35
CA PHE A 128 1.92 -1.78 15.96
C PHE A 128 1.97 -2.75 14.78
N LEU A 129 2.83 -2.48 13.79
CA LEU A 129 2.83 -3.19 12.51
C LEU A 129 3.82 -4.35 12.47
N ALA A 130 5.00 -4.20 13.10
CA ALA A 130 6.11 -5.10 12.81
C ALA A 130 6.02 -6.45 13.54
N ASP A 131 6.24 -7.52 12.78
CA ASP A 131 6.57 -8.85 13.31
C ASP A 131 8.10 -8.99 13.47
N ARG A 132 8.86 -8.31 12.61
CA ARG A 132 10.34 -8.22 12.66
C ARG A 132 10.77 -6.78 12.39
N VAL A 133 11.81 -6.35 13.08
CA VAL A 133 12.37 -5.01 12.93
C VAL A 133 13.80 -5.11 12.44
N LEU A 134 14.08 -4.41 11.35
CA LEU A 134 15.43 -4.22 10.83
C LEU A 134 15.82 -2.76 10.99
N ASN A 135 16.97 -2.50 11.59
CA ASN A 135 17.53 -1.17 11.71
C ASN A 135 18.58 -0.96 10.63
N LEU A 136 18.49 0.16 9.91
CA LEU A 136 19.44 0.53 8.87
C LEU A 136 20.24 1.75 9.34
N GLU A 137 21.51 1.53 9.71
CA GLU A 137 22.44 2.59 10.11
C GLU A 137 23.74 2.46 9.31
N ASP A 138 24.22 3.56 8.75
CA ASP A 138 25.47 3.63 7.98
C ASP A 138 25.60 2.55 6.90
N GLY A 139 24.48 2.21 6.24
CA GLY A 139 24.44 1.19 5.19
C GLY A 139 24.51 -0.26 5.69
N LYS A 140 24.39 -0.48 7.01
CA LYS A 140 24.37 -1.80 7.62
C LYS A 140 22.99 -2.11 8.19
N LEU A 141 22.51 -3.32 7.94
CA LEU A 141 21.27 -3.84 8.54
C LEU A 141 21.61 -4.61 9.82
N THR A 142 20.89 -4.29 10.89
CA THR A 142 20.90 -5.03 12.13
C THR A 142 19.47 -5.44 12.50
N GLU A 143 19.30 -6.64 13.01
CA GLU A 143 18.01 -7.13 13.51
C GLU A 143 17.87 -6.79 14.99
N TYR A 144 16.65 -6.34 15.36
CA TYR A 144 16.29 -6.03 16.75
C TYR A 144 15.63 -7.23 17.40
#